data_31c6646af23dc36ee3d087f446275eca
#
_entry.id   31c6646af23dc36ee3d087f446275eca
#
_cell.length_a   1.000
_cell.length_b   1.000
_cell.length_c   1.000
_cell.angle_alpha   90.00
_cell.angle_beta   90.00
_cell.angle_gamma   90.00
#
_symmetry.space_group_name_H-M   'P 1'
#
loop_
_entity.id
_entity.type
_entity.pdbx_description
1 polymer ?
#
loop_
_entity_poly.entity_id
_entity_poly.type
_entity_poly.pdbx_seq_one_letter_code
_entity_poly.pdbx_strand_id
1 'polypeptide(L)'
;MAVAEVGNPTVVVDDLHVVYRVYGAGGDKGTAATALMRVLKRQRRPSVREVHAIRGVSFVVNHGDAIGIIGRNGSGKSTLLQAIAGLLPPEEGCVYTSGQAALLGVNAALLDDLTGERNVVLGCLAMGMTPQQVKDRFQSIVDFSGVGNFIDYPMRTYSTGMAQRLRFSIASAKSHEILMIDEALATGDANFRAKSHDRIMELRGEAGTVFLVAHNLAEIEASCNRVIWLEKGKIMMQGTDVPAIVDEYLKATGGDPRKRDNPPQQEPTAD
;
A
#
# COMPACT_ATOMS: atom_id res chain seq x y z
N MET A 1 -24.31 -26.63 -16.57
CA MET A 1 -23.27 -26.21 -15.62
C MET A 1 -22.15 -25.59 -16.44
N ALA A 2 -22.06 -24.26 -16.46
CA ALA A 2 -20.96 -23.57 -17.13
C ALA A 2 -19.68 -23.88 -16.32
N VAL A 3 -18.69 -24.46 -16.97
CA VAL A 3 -17.34 -24.59 -16.43
C VAL A 3 -16.83 -23.15 -16.29
N ALA A 4 -16.69 -22.69 -15.05
CA ALA A 4 -16.02 -21.43 -14.79
C ALA A 4 -14.64 -21.54 -15.45
N GLU A 5 -14.29 -20.62 -16.35
CA GLU A 5 -12.94 -20.49 -16.86
C GLU A 5 -12.03 -20.39 -15.65
N VAL A 6 -11.14 -21.33 -15.50
CA VAL A 6 -10.11 -21.31 -14.45
C VAL A 6 -9.16 -20.20 -14.87
N GLY A 7 -9.38 -19.01 -14.35
CA GLY A 7 -8.48 -17.89 -14.56
C GLY A 7 -7.07 -18.24 -14.10
N ASN A 8 -6.07 -17.56 -14.62
CA ASN A 8 -4.67 -17.72 -14.19
C ASN A 8 -4.48 -16.96 -12.85
N PRO A 9 -4.47 -17.64 -11.67
CA PRO A 9 -4.42 -16.97 -10.38
C PRO A 9 -3.07 -16.29 -10.18
N THR A 10 -3.09 -15.02 -9.86
CA THR A 10 -1.89 -14.21 -9.54
C THR A 10 -1.72 -14.00 -8.05
N VAL A 11 -2.83 -13.93 -7.30
CA VAL A 11 -2.81 -13.84 -5.83
C VAL A 11 -3.85 -14.79 -5.25
N VAL A 12 -3.44 -15.63 -4.30
CA VAL A 12 -4.33 -16.46 -3.50
C VAL A 12 -4.11 -16.13 -2.03
N VAL A 13 -5.15 -15.67 -1.38
CA VAL A 13 -5.18 -15.42 0.06
C VAL A 13 -6.09 -16.47 0.68
N ASP A 14 -5.55 -17.25 1.63
CA ASP A 14 -6.26 -18.35 2.26
C ASP A 14 -6.21 -18.21 3.78
N ASP A 15 -7.39 -18.02 4.37
CA ASP A 15 -7.65 -17.85 5.81
C ASP A 15 -6.65 -16.93 6.52
N LEU A 16 -6.37 -15.78 5.91
CA LEU A 16 -5.35 -14.84 6.38
C LEU A 16 -5.77 -14.18 7.69
N HIS A 17 -4.91 -14.31 8.71
CA HIS A 17 -4.99 -13.59 9.97
C HIS A 17 -3.74 -12.75 10.21
N VAL A 18 -3.92 -11.48 10.61
CA VAL A 18 -2.82 -10.59 10.98
C VAL A 18 -3.11 -9.96 12.33
N VAL A 19 -2.19 -10.13 13.28
CA VAL A 19 -2.31 -9.65 14.65
C VAL A 19 -1.13 -8.74 15.00
N TYR A 20 -1.42 -7.52 15.42
CA TYR A 20 -0.41 -6.63 16.00
C TYR A 20 -0.36 -6.81 17.51
N ARG A 21 0.83 -7.05 18.05
CA ARG A 21 1.08 -7.12 19.49
C ARG A 21 1.65 -5.79 19.97
N VAL A 22 0.80 -5.00 20.62
CA VAL A 22 1.20 -3.73 21.23
C VAL A 22 1.59 -4.00 22.68
N TYR A 23 2.88 -3.91 22.96
CA TYR A 23 3.39 -3.97 24.32
C TYR A 23 3.00 -2.67 25.02
N GLY A 24 2.21 -2.76 26.09
CA GLY A 24 1.58 -1.63 26.74
C GLY A 24 2.57 -0.50 27.01
N ALA A 25 2.26 0.64 26.45
CA ALA A 25 2.83 1.92 26.84
C ALA A 25 2.30 2.32 28.23
N GLY A 26 2.55 1.48 29.23
CA GLY A 26 2.52 1.88 30.62
C GLY A 26 3.71 2.82 30.80
N GLY A 27 3.47 4.13 30.64
CA GLY A 27 4.47 5.17 30.68
C GLY A 27 5.45 5.00 31.85
N ASP A 28 6.62 4.60 31.51
CA ASP A 28 7.83 5.01 32.19
C ASP A 28 9.02 4.64 31.32
N LYS A 29 9.83 5.61 30.94
CA LYS A 29 11.12 5.38 30.30
C LYS A 29 11.95 4.62 31.33
N GLY A 30 11.91 3.27 31.25
CA GLY A 30 12.47 2.38 32.28
C GLY A 30 13.98 2.53 32.38
N THR A 31 14.41 3.24 33.39
CA THR A 31 15.77 3.08 33.91
C THR A 31 15.90 1.70 34.55
N ALA A 32 17.10 1.11 34.58
CA ALA A 32 17.36 -0.18 35.21
C ALA A 32 16.83 -0.25 36.64
N ALA A 33 16.76 0.87 37.34
CA ALA A 33 16.21 1.01 38.69
C ALA A 33 14.68 0.76 38.72
N THR A 34 13.92 1.22 37.74
CA THR A 34 12.47 0.98 37.67
C THR A 34 12.15 -0.47 37.31
N ALA A 35 13.00 -1.14 36.53
CA ALA A 35 12.87 -2.57 36.25
C ALA A 35 13.08 -3.41 37.54
N LEU A 36 14.08 -3.07 38.34
CA LEU A 36 14.37 -3.74 39.59
C LEU A 36 13.25 -3.55 40.65
N MET A 37 12.69 -2.34 40.72
CA MET A 37 11.54 -2.04 41.60
C MET A 37 10.28 -2.81 41.22
N ARG A 38 10.05 -3.06 39.91
CA ARG A 38 8.92 -3.87 39.44
C ARG A 38 9.05 -5.34 39.83
N VAL A 39 10.26 -5.90 39.77
CA VAL A 39 10.54 -7.28 40.19
C VAL A 39 10.29 -7.42 41.71
N LEU A 40 10.77 -6.47 42.52
CA LEU A 40 10.57 -6.45 43.96
C LEU A 40 9.10 -6.27 44.38
N LYS A 41 8.32 -5.51 43.64
CA LYS A 41 6.90 -5.25 43.92
C LYS A 41 5.94 -6.28 43.31
N ARG A 42 6.42 -7.39 42.71
CA ARG A 42 5.58 -8.42 42.04
C ARG A 42 4.52 -7.80 41.11
N GLN A 43 4.83 -6.67 40.49
CA GLN A 43 3.89 -6.04 39.53
C GLN A 43 3.74 -6.92 38.30
N ARG A 44 2.49 -7.14 37.87
CA ARG A 44 2.14 -7.92 36.67
C ARG A 44 2.92 -7.40 35.44
N ARG A 45 3.40 -8.32 34.61
CA ARG A 45 4.01 -8.00 33.29
C ARG A 45 3.09 -7.05 32.54
N PRO A 46 3.63 -6.08 31.79
CA PRO A 46 2.82 -5.21 30.97
C PRO A 46 1.91 -6.08 30.08
N SER A 47 0.61 -5.82 30.11
CA SER A 47 -0.35 -6.57 29.30
C SER A 47 -0.04 -6.32 27.83
N VAL A 48 0.24 -7.37 27.10
CA VAL A 48 0.30 -7.33 25.64
C VAL A 48 -1.13 -7.17 25.16
N ARG A 49 -1.40 -6.09 24.45
CA ARG A 49 -2.69 -5.88 23.79
C ARG A 49 -2.58 -6.39 22.35
N GLU A 50 -3.39 -7.37 22.02
CA GLU A 50 -3.49 -7.88 20.66
C GLU A 50 -4.55 -7.10 19.89
N VAL A 51 -4.21 -6.66 18.68
CA VAL A 51 -5.10 -6.00 17.74
C VAL A 51 -5.16 -6.87 16.50
N HIS A 52 -6.27 -7.59 16.34
CA HIS A 52 -6.54 -8.41 15.16
C HIS A 52 -6.93 -7.49 13.99
N ALA A 53 -5.98 -7.19 13.12
CA ALA A 53 -6.17 -6.29 11.98
C ALA A 53 -6.83 -7.00 10.79
N ILE A 54 -6.52 -8.29 10.58
CA ILE A 54 -7.16 -9.16 9.59
C ILE A 54 -7.62 -10.43 10.30
N ARG A 55 -8.79 -10.97 9.92
CA ARG A 55 -9.51 -12.02 10.67
C ARG A 55 -10.13 -13.04 9.72
N GLY A 56 -9.35 -13.98 9.19
CA GLY A 56 -9.83 -15.05 8.32
C GLY A 56 -10.32 -14.55 6.97
N VAL A 57 -9.44 -13.87 6.23
CA VAL A 57 -9.74 -13.33 4.90
C VAL A 57 -9.27 -14.31 3.84
N SER A 58 -10.19 -14.70 2.91
CA SER A 58 -9.88 -15.57 1.79
C SER A 58 -10.44 -15.04 0.48
N PHE A 59 -9.61 -15.00 -0.56
CA PHE A 59 -10.01 -14.67 -1.93
C PHE A 59 -8.94 -15.07 -2.94
N VAL A 60 -9.34 -15.15 -4.20
CA VAL A 60 -8.44 -15.42 -5.33
C VAL A 60 -8.54 -14.27 -6.32
N VAL A 61 -7.41 -13.85 -6.85
CA VAL A 61 -7.26 -12.81 -7.86
C VAL A 61 -6.57 -13.40 -9.07
N ASN A 62 -7.06 -13.10 -10.26
CA ASN A 62 -6.53 -13.59 -11.51
C ASN A 62 -5.79 -12.49 -12.29
N HIS A 63 -4.99 -12.91 -13.24
CA HIS A 63 -4.37 -12.00 -14.19
C HIS A 63 -5.43 -11.18 -14.93
N GLY A 64 -5.23 -9.87 -15.04
CA GLY A 64 -6.19 -8.93 -15.61
C GLY A 64 -7.17 -8.33 -14.60
N ASP A 65 -7.19 -8.81 -13.35
CA ASP A 65 -8.03 -8.23 -12.32
C ASP A 65 -7.48 -6.88 -11.82
N ALA A 66 -8.37 -5.89 -11.76
CA ALA A 66 -8.16 -4.62 -11.05
C ALA A 66 -9.10 -4.57 -9.85
N ILE A 67 -8.55 -4.73 -8.65
CA ILE A 67 -9.31 -4.92 -7.41
C ILE A 67 -9.34 -3.63 -6.60
N GLY A 68 -10.53 -3.06 -6.40
CA GLY A 68 -10.75 -2.00 -5.43
C GLY A 68 -10.90 -2.55 -4.02
N ILE A 69 -10.15 -2.00 -3.05
CA ILE A 69 -10.33 -2.33 -1.64
C ILE A 69 -10.97 -1.14 -0.95
N ILE A 70 -12.22 -1.29 -0.52
CA ILE A 70 -12.99 -0.25 0.16
C ILE A 70 -13.24 -0.62 1.62
N GLY A 71 -13.49 0.39 2.45
CA GLY A 71 -13.76 0.23 3.88
C GLY A 71 -13.32 1.45 4.69
N ARG A 72 -13.85 1.57 5.91
CA ARG A 72 -13.56 2.70 6.81
C ARG A 72 -12.08 2.73 7.24
N ASN A 73 -11.62 3.87 7.77
CA ASN A 73 -10.30 3.96 8.39
C ASN A 73 -10.18 2.95 9.53
N GLY A 74 -9.05 2.21 9.56
CA GLY A 74 -8.84 1.11 10.51
C GLY A 74 -9.56 -0.20 10.18
N SER A 75 -10.16 -0.35 8.99
CA SER A 75 -10.78 -1.62 8.57
C SER A 75 -9.77 -2.73 8.24
N GLY A 76 -8.48 -2.39 8.02
CA GLY A 76 -7.40 -3.34 7.73
C GLY A 76 -6.86 -3.27 6.30
N LYS A 77 -7.30 -2.33 5.45
CA LYS A 77 -6.89 -2.23 4.02
C LYS A 77 -5.38 -2.24 3.83
N SER A 78 -4.67 -1.28 4.44
CA SER A 78 -3.20 -1.18 4.31
C SER A 78 -2.50 -2.41 4.92
N THR A 79 -3.05 -3.00 5.99
CA THR A 79 -2.53 -4.24 6.57
C THR A 79 -2.67 -5.42 5.60
N LEU A 80 -3.81 -5.53 4.91
CA LEU A 80 -4.03 -6.55 3.89
C LEU A 80 -3.04 -6.39 2.73
N LEU A 81 -2.86 -5.17 2.20
CA LEU A 81 -1.87 -4.92 1.15
C LEU A 81 -0.45 -5.25 1.60
N GLN A 82 -0.06 -4.88 2.82
CA GLN A 82 1.26 -5.20 3.36
C GLN A 82 1.48 -6.71 3.53
N ALA A 83 0.45 -7.46 3.92
CA ALA A 83 0.52 -8.91 4.00
C ALA A 83 0.66 -9.56 2.61
N ILE A 84 -0.08 -9.08 1.59
CA ILE A 84 0.05 -9.54 0.20
C ILE A 84 1.44 -9.22 -0.36
N ALA A 85 1.99 -8.04 -0.01
CA ALA A 85 3.35 -7.64 -0.40
C ALA A 85 4.46 -8.43 0.32
N GLY A 86 4.13 -9.31 1.26
CA GLY A 86 5.11 -10.05 2.06
C GLY A 86 5.85 -9.19 3.10
N LEU A 87 5.35 -7.99 3.39
CA LEU A 87 5.94 -7.06 4.37
C LEU A 87 5.51 -7.36 5.80
N LEU A 88 4.38 -8.04 5.96
CA LEU A 88 3.86 -8.49 7.26
C LEU A 88 3.64 -10.00 7.21
N PRO A 89 4.28 -10.77 8.10
CA PRO A 89 4.02 -12.18 8.19
C PRO A 89 2.59 -12.42 8.73
N PRO A 90 1.84 -13.38 8.17
CA PRO A 90 0.56 -13.78 8.73
C PRO A 90 0.76 -14.47 10.09
N GLU A 91 -0.20 -14.32 11.01
CA GLU A 91 -0.28 -15.10 12.24
C GLU A 91 -0.81 -16.51 11.95
N GLU A 92 -1.83 -16.60 11.07
CA GLU A 92 -2.43 -17.83 10.55
C GLU A 92 -2.80 -17.62 9.08
N GLY A 93 -2.94 -18.72 8.34
CA GLY A 93 -3.25 -18.69 6.90
C GLY A 93 -2.04 -18.45 6.03
N CYS A 94 -2.28 -18.26 4.73
CA CYS A 94 -1.23 -18.12 3.73
C CYS A 94 -1.58 -17.09 2.65
N VAL A 95 -0.54 -16.51 2.05
CA VAL A 95 -0.64 -15.69 0.85
C VAL A 95 0.33 -16.25 -0.20
N TYR A 96 -0.20 -16.55 -1.39
CA TYR A 96 0.58 -17.00 -2.53
C TYR A 96 0.48 -15.97 -3.64
N THR A 97 1.60 -15.65 -4.27
CA THR A 97 1.69 -14.72 -5.40
C THR A 97 2.44 -15.37 -6.55
N SER A 98 1.98 -15.17 -7.80
CA SER A 98 2.64 -15.71 -9.00
C SER A 98 3.97 -15.02 -9.29
N GLY A 99 4.11 -13.77 -8.82
CA GLY A 99 5.29 -12.95 -9.01
C GLY A 99 5.51 -11.96 -7.87
N GLN A 100 6.47 -11.06 -8.06
CA GLN A 100 6.79 -10.06 -7.05
C GLN A 100 5.68 -9.00 -6.96
N ALA A 101 5.04 -8.92 -5.79
CA ALA A 101 4.07 -7.91 -5.49
C ALA A 101 4.76 -6.61 -5.02
N ALA A 102 4.38 -5.48 -5.59
CA ALA A 102 4.91 -4.17 -5.21
C ALA A 102 3.83 -3.28 -4.63
N LEU A 103 4.06 -2.79 -3.42
CA LEU A 103 3.24 -1.75 -2.79
C LEU A 103 3.92 -0.40 -3.04
N LEU A 104 3.35 0.40 -3.93
CA LEU A 104 3.88 1.73 -4.21
C LEU A 104 3.93 2.57 -2.92
N GLY A 105 5.07 3.18 -2.66
CA GLY A 105 5.27 4.12 -1.56
C GLY A 105 5.73 3.53 -0.22
N VAL A 106 5.65 2.23 0.00
CA VAL A 106 6.07 1.60 1.27
C VAL A 106 7.37 0.80 1.13
N ASN A 107 7.67 0.30 -0.06
CA ASN A 107 8.71 -0.72 -0.25
C ASN A 107 10.15 -0.23 -0.35
N ALA A 108 10.40 1.07 -0.42
CA ALA A 108 11.76 1.52 -0.35
C ALA A 108 12.17 1.63 1.13
N ALA A 109 12.77 0.57 1.67
CA ALA A 109 13.49 0.62 2.94
C ALA A 109 14.71 1.54 2.77
N LEU A 110 14.43 2.85 2.69
CA LEU A 110 15.47 3.85 2.55
C LEU A 110 16.11 4.10 3.91
N LEU A 111 17.42 4.20 3.90
CA LEU A 111 18.24 4.42 5.09
C LEU A 111 18.59 5.90 5.16
N ASP A 112 18.12 6.56 6.22
CA ASP A 112 18.27 8.01 6.38
C ASP A 112 19.73 8.46 6.48
N ASP A 113 20.64 7.59 6.92
CA ASP A 113 22.08 7.86 7.02
C ASP A 113 22.83 7.71 5.68
N LEU A 114 22.21 7.09 4.68
CA LEU A 114 22.80 6.96 3.34
C LEU A 114 22.39 8.14 2.45
N THR A 115 23.24 8.41 1.45
CA THR A 115 22.94 9.39 0.40
C THR A 115 21.72 8.96 -0.43
N GLY A 116 21.06 9.90 -1.10
CA GLY A 116 20.00 9.59 -2.05
C GLY A 116 20.48 8.63 -3.14
N GLU A 117 21.68 8.83 -3.68
CA GLU A 117 22.31 7.94 -4.65
C GLU A 117 22.36 6.48 -4.17
N ARG A 118 22.89 6.25 -2.97
CA ARG A 118 22.96 4.90 -2.38
C ARG A 118 21.58 4.31 -2.14
N ASN A 119 20.64 5.13 -1.72
CA ASN A 119 19.26 4.71 -1.54
C ASN A 119 18.58 4.32 -2.85
N VAL A 120 18.81 5.04 -3.96
CA VAL A 120 18.34 4.64 -5.30
C VAL A 120 18.87 3.27 -5.66
N VAL A 121 20.19 3.07 -5.52
CA VAL A 121 20.83 1.77 -5.84
C VAL A 121 20.24 0.65 -4.99
N LEU A 122 20.21 0.81 -3.67
CA LEU A 122 19.69 -0.20 -2.74
C LEU A 122 18.20 -0.50 -2.98
N GLY A 123 17.38 0.55 -3.14
CA GLY A 123 15.96 0.38 -3.37
C GLY A 123 15.65 -0.36 -4.67
N CYS A 124 16.33 -0.01 -5.76
CA CYS A 124 16.16 -0.69 -7.04
C CYS A 124 16.64 -2.14 -7.01
N LEU A 125 17.78 -2.43 -6.36
CA LEU A 125 18.27 -3.81 -6.17
C LEU A 125 17.29 -4.62 -5.31
N ALA A 126 16.74 -4.04 -4.24
CA ALA A 126 15.75 -4.69 -3.39
C ALA A 126 14.47 -5.04 -4.15
N MET A 127 14.10 -4.25 -5.18
CA MET A 127 13.00 -4.56 -6.10
C MET A 127 13.36 -5.56 -7.20
N GLY A 128 14.55 -6.20 -7.11
CA GLY A 128 14.99 -7.22 -8.05
C GLY A 128 15.46 -6.67 -9.40
N MET A 129 15.89 -5.41 -9.48
CA MET A 129 16.59 -4.89 -10.66
C MET A 129 18.03 -5.39 -10.67
N THR A 130 18.57 -5.67 -11.86
CA THR A 130 20.01 -5.97 -12.01
C THR A 130 20.84 -4.69 -11.86
N PRO A 131 22.14 -4.79 -11.48
CA PRO A 131 23.02 -3.62 -11.41
C PRO A 131 23.08 -2.80 -12.71
N GLN A 132 22.98 -3.47 -13.86
CA GLN A 132 22.94 -2.79 -15.14
C GLN A 132 21.64 -2.00 -15.33
N GLN A 133 20.49 -2.58 -15.01
CA GLN A 133 19.20 -1.89 -15.06
C GLN A 133 19.15 -0.69 -14.11
N VAL A 134 19.76 -0.82 -12.92
CA VAL A 134 19.87 0.31 -11.98
C VAL A 134 20.67 1.44 -12.61
N LYS A 135 21.83 1.13 -13.19
CA LYS A 135 22.69 2.12 -13.85
C LYS A 135 21.97 2.82 -14.99
N ASP A 136 21.25 2.07 -15.83
CA ASP A 136 20.54 2.60 -17.00
C ASP A 136 19.36 3.51 -16.61
N ARG A 137 18.72 3.25 -15.45
CA ARG A 137 17.57 4.00 -14.98
C ARG A 137 17.88 5.05 -13.90
N PHE A 138 19.09 5.09 -13.39
CA PHE A 138 19.49 5.96 -12.29
C PHE A 138 19.13 7.42 -12.53
N GLN A 139 19.58 7.98 -13.67
CA GLN A 139 19.34 9.39 -13.98
C GLN A 139 17.87 9.71 -14.11
N SER A 140 17.09 8.85 -14.75
CA SER A 140 15.64 9.05 -14.89
C SER A 140 14.89 9.04 -13.55
N ILE A 141 15.33 8.21 -12.60
CA ILE A 141 14.79 8.19 -11.23
C ILE A 141 15.09 9.50 -10.51
N VAL A 142 16.32 10.00 -10.60
CA VAL A 142 16.75 11.26 -9.99
C VAL A 142 15.96 12.43 -10.58
N ASP A 143 15.87 12.50 -11.90
CA ASP A 143 15.15 13.56 -12.62
C ASP A 143 13.66 13.57 -12.28
N PHE A 144 13.04 12.37 -12.23
CA PHE A 144 11.63 12.24 -11.86
C PHE A 144 11.38 12.73 -10.43
N SER A 145 12.25 12.38 -9.48
CA SER A 145 12.12 12.77 -8.07
C SER A 145 12.25 14.28 -7.85
N GLY A 146 12.97 14.97 -8.73
CA GLY A 146 13.25 16.39 -8.62
C GLY A 146 14.09 16.77 -7.39
N VAL A 147 14.88 15.85 -6.84
CA VAL A 147 15.78 16.15 -5.71
C VAL A 147 17.06 16.86 -6.15
N GLY A 148 17.41 16.79 -7.44
CA GLY A 148 18.56 17.49 -8.01
C GLY A 148 19.88 17.17 -7.29
N ASN A 149 20.66 18.18 -6.99
CA ASN A 149 21.97 18.05 -6.33
C ASN A 149 21.90 17.49 -4.90
N PHE A 150 20.70 17.37 -4.30
CA PHE A 150 20.56 16.74 -3.00
C PHE A 150 20.80 15.22 -3.05
N ILE A 151 20.86 14.63 -4.25
CA ILE A 151 21.09 13.20 -4.42
C ILE A 151 22.36 12.71 -3.72
N ASP A 152 23.39 13.55 -3.62
CA ASP A 152 24.69 13.26 -3.00
C ASP A 152 24.69 13.41 -1.48
N TYR A 153 23.62 13.95 -0.89
CA TYR A 153 23.51 14.18 0.55
C TYR A 153 22.73 13.05 1.27
N PRO A 154 23.01 12.82 2.56
CA PRO A 154 22.25 11.86 3.37
C PRO A 154 20.77 12.23 3.42
N MET A 155 19.89 11.20 3.31
CA MET A 155 18.45 11.41 3.27
C MET A 155 17.87 12.06 4.53
N ARG A 156 18.54 11.97 5.69
CA ARG A 156 18.16 12.72 6.91
C ARG A 156 18.16 14.24 6.72
N THR A 157 18.84 14.76 5.68
CA THR A 157 18.85 16.20 5.35
C THR A 157 17.72 16.62 4.42
N TYR A 158 16.93 15.66 3.92
CA TYR A 158 15.83 15.92 3.00
C TYR A 158 14.61 16.45 3.76
N SER A 159 13.85 17.31 3.09
CA SER A 159 12.48 17.57 3.55
C SER A 159 11.62 16.30 3.41
N THR A 160 10.54 16.24 4.17
CA THR A 160 9.58 15.10 4.08
C THR A 160 9.10 14.90 2.63
N GLY A 161 8.80 15.99 1.92
CA GLY A 161 8.38 15.94 0.51
C GLY A 161 9.47 15.40 -0.42
N MET A 162 10.75 15.82 -0.24
CA MET A 162 11.86 15.29 -1.04
C MET A 162 12.05 13.78 -0.81
N ALA A 163 12.03 13.35 0.44
CA ALA A 163 12.15 11.94 0.79
C ALA A 163 11.02 11.10 0.17
N GLN A 164 9.78 11.59 0.22
CA GLN A 164 8.63 10.91 -0.38
C GLN A 164 8.72 10.86 -1.91
N ARG A 165 9.11 11.94 -2.57
CA ARG A 165 9.32 11.96 -4.01
C ARG A 165 10.38 10.96 -4.45
N LEU A 166 11.51 10.87 -3.75
CA LEU A 166 12.55 9.90 -4.08
C LEU A 166 12.06 8.46 -3.85
N ARG A 167 11.35 8.18 -2.73
CA ARG A 167 10.74 6.86 -2.47
C ARG A 167 9.79 6.44 -3.59
N PHE A 168 8.90 7.33 -4.01
CA PHE A 168 7.97 7.06 -5.10
C PHE A 168 8.71 6.81 -6.43
N SER A 169 9.72 7.63 -6.76
CA SER A 169 10.52 7.49 -7.99
C SER A 169 11.22 6.16 -8.07
N ILE A 170 11.78 5.69 -6.94
CA ILE A 170 12.40 4.37 -6.84
C ILE A 170 11.34 3.29 -7.04
N ALA A 171 10.23 3.33 -6.28
CA ALA A 171 9.18 2.32 -6.33
C ALA A 171 8.52 2.20 -7.71
N SER A 172 8.43 3.31 -8.45
CA SER A 172 7.86 3.36 -9.81
C SER A 172 8.87 3.12 -10.95
N ALA A 173 10.15 2.84 -10.61
CA ALA A 173 11.19 2.67 -11.62
C ALA A 173 11.08 1.36 -12.42
N LYS A 174 10.36 0.37 -11.90
CA LYS A 174 10.17 -0.95 -12.53
C LYS A 174 8.69 -1.28 -12.63
N SER A 175 8.29 -1.96 -13.71
CA SER A 175 6.97 -2.57 -13.83
C SER A 175 6.87 -3.81 -12.95
N HIS A 176 5.70 -4.05 -12.39
CA HIS A 176 5.44 -5.18 -11.49
C HIS A 176 4.28 -6.00 -12.02
N GLU A 177 4.36 -7.32 -11.86
CA GLU A 177 3.27 -8.22 -12.23
C GLU A 177 2.04 -8.01 -11.34
N ILE A 178 2.27 -7.74 -10.05
CA ILE A 178 1.23 -7.41 -9.08
C ILE A 178 1.54 -6.03 -8.51
N LEU A 179 0.71 -5.05 -8.85
CA LEU A 179 0.86 -3.66 -8.44
C LEU A 179 -0.18 -3.32 -7.37
N MET A 180 0.27 -2.77 -6.26
CA MET A 180 -0.60 -2.30 -5.19
C MET A 180 -0.41 -0.80 -5.00
N ILE A 181 -1.52 -0.06 -5.05
CA ILE A 181 -1.57 1.39 -4.94
C ILE A 181 -2.39 1.76 -3.72
N ASP A 182 -1.76 2.42 -2.75
CA ASP A 182 -2.47 3.03 -1.62
C ASP A 182 -2.50 4.55 -1.85
N GLU A 183 -3.70 5.12 -1.97
CA GLU A 183 -3.91 6.55 -2.29
C GLU A 183 -3.22 7.51 -1.31
N ALA A 184 -2.83 7.05 -0.11
CA ALA A 184 -2.01 7.82 0.82
C ALA A 184 -0.68 8.33 0.21
N LEU A 185 -0.37 7.91 -1.03
CA LEU A 185 0.85 8.25 -1.77
C LEU A 185 0.79 9.56 -2.57
N ALA A 186 -0.38 10.17 -2.72
CA ALA A 186 -0.55 11.44 -3.45
C ALA A 186 0.03 12.64 -2.65
N THR A 187 1.26 12.48 -2.15
CA THR A 187 1.97 13.49 -1.37
C THR A 187 2.96 14.24 -2.26
N GLY A 188 3.03 15.54 -2.10
CA GLY A 188 3.91 16.42 -2.87
C GLY A 188 3.19 17.66 -3.37
N ASP A 189 3.92 18.51 -4.10
CA ASP A 189 3.35 19.65 -4.80
C ASP A 189 2.46 19.23 -5.99
N ALA A 190 1.68 20.17 -6.53
CA ALA A 190 0.72 19.89 -7.62
C ALA A 190 1.40 19.28 -8.86
N ASN A 191 2.62 19.71 -9.17
CA ASN A 191 3.36 19.26 -10.34
C ASN A 191 3.80 17.78 -10.16
N PHE A 192 4.35 17.44 -8.97
CA PHE A 192 4.74 16.06 -8.70
C PHE A 192 3.53 15.12 -8.65
N ARG A 193 2.38 15.59 -8.11
CA ARG A 193 1.14 14.79 -8.12
C ARG A 193 0.69 14.45 -9.54
N ALA A 194 0.71 15.42 -10.47
CA ALA A 194 0.35 15.17 -11.86
C ALA A 194 1.28 14.13 -12.50
N LYS A 195 2.61 14.30 -12.38
CA LYS A 195 3.60 13.35 -12.90
C LYS A 195 3.47 11.95 -12.28
N SER A 196 3.18 11.88 -10.98
CA SER A 196 2.99 10.61 -10.29
C SER A 196 1.73 9.90 -10.75
N HIS A 197 0.65 10.66 -10.99
CA HIS A 197 -0.60 10.13 -11.54
C HIS A 197 -0.36 9.50 -12.92
N ASP A 198 0.28 10.22 -13.84
CA ASP A 198 0.59 9.71 -15.17
C ASP A 198 1.43 8.43 -15.08
N ARG A 199 2.46 8.42 -14.22
CA ARG A 199 3.29 7.24 -14.02
C ARG A 199 2.53 6.05 -13.42
N ILE A 200 1.60 6.28 -12.51
CA ILE A 200 0.71 5.24 -11.98
C ILE A 200 -0.16 4.66 -13.09
N MET A 201 -0.71 5.50 -13.96
CA MET A 201 -1.53 5.04 -15.09
C MET A 201 -0.73 4.18 -16.08
N GLU A 202 0.53 4.55 -16.38
CA GLU A 202 1.43 3.72 -17.18
C GLU A 202 1.68 2.35 -16.52
N LEU A 203 2.09 2.34 -15.24
CA LEU A 203 2.35 1.12 -14.48
C LEU A 203 1.12 0.20 -14.39
N ARG A 204 -0.08 0.78 -14.28
CA ARG A 204 -1.34 0.02 -14.29
C ARG A 204 -1.58 -0.66 -15.63
N GLY A 205 -1.24 0.01 -16.75
CA GLY A 205 -1.33 -0.57 -18.09
C GLY A 205 -0.36 -1.73 -18.33
N GLU A 206 0.75 -1.75 -17.60
CA GLU A 206 1.80 -2.78 -17.71
C GLU A 206 1.61 -3.93 -16.71
N ALA A 207 0.88 -3.71 -15.62
CA ALA A 207 0.69 -4.70 -14.56
C ALA A 207 -0.33 -5.78 -14.96
N GLY A 208 -0.01 -7.03 -14.61
CA GLY A 208 -0.92 -8.16 -14.79
C GLY A 208 -2.10 -8.16 -13.79
N THR A 209 -1.90 -7.56 -12.62
CA THR A 209 -2.89 -7.47 -11.54
C THR A 209 -2.69 -6.18 -10.76
N VAL A 210 -3.79 -5.48 -10.44
CA VAL A 210 -3.75 -4.22 -9.72
C VAL A 210 -4.65 -4.27 -8.49
N PHE A 211 -4.12 -3.86 -7.32
CA PHE A 211 -4.94 -3.53 -6.15
C PHE A 211 -4.93 -2.02 -5.95
N LEU A 212 -6.11 -1.45 -5.78
CA LEU A 212 -6.30 -0.03 -5.57
C LEU A 212 -7.05 0.22 -4.26
N VAL A 213 -6.44 0.99 -3.37
CA VAL A 213 -7.11 1.58 -2.21
C VAL A 213 -7.28 3.06 -2.48
N ALA A 214 -8.51 3.51 -2.69
CA ALA A 214 -8.83 4.91 -2.91
C ALA A 214 -9.90 5.39 -1.92
N HIS A 215 -9.84 6.66 -1.53
CA HIS A 215 -10.89 7.31 -0.76
C HIS A 215 -12.05 7.73 -1.66
N ASN A 216 -11.78 7.95 -2.94
CA ASN A 216 -12.80 8.29 -3.93
C ASN A 216 -13.41 7.02 -4.52
N LEU A 217 -14.66 6.74 -4.18
CA LEU A 217 -15.39 5.56 -4.67
C LEU A 217 -15.66 5.62 -6.17
N ALA A 218 -15.79 6.82 -6.76
CA ALA A 218 -15.95 6.97 -8.21
C ALA A 218 -14.70 6.50 -8.97
N GLU A 219 -13.50 6.67 -8.41
CA GLU A 219 -12.27 6.12 -8.98
C GLU A 219 -12.26 4.60 -8.95
N ILE A 220 -12.72 3.99 -7.83
CA ILE A 220 -12.87 2.54 -7.73
C ILE A 220 -13.83 2.01 -8.79
N GLU A 221 -14.99 2.65 -8.96
CA GLU A 221 -15.98 2.25 -9.98
C GLU A 221 -15.46 2.40 -11.41
N ALA A 222 -14.72 3.46 -11.70
CA ALA A 222 -14.17 3.72 -13.03
C ALA A 222 -12.97 2.82 -13.39
N SER A 223 -12.24 2.35 -12.38
CA SER A 223 -10.90 1.79 -12.55
C SER A 223 -10.78 0.31 -12.19
N CYS A 224 -11.76 -0.25 -11.47
CA CYS A 224 -11.70 -1.61 -10.97
C CYS A 224 -12.81 -2.47 -11.57
N ASN A 225 -12.47 -3.73 -11.91
CA ASN A 225 -13.44 -4.74 -12.35
C ASN A 225 -13.91 -5.66 -11.23
N ARG A 226 -13.30 -5.55 -10.04
CA ARG A 226 -13.70 -6.24 -8.82
C ARG A 226 -13.54 -5.32 -7.61
N VAL A 227 -14.29 -5.58 -6.57
CA VAL A 227 -14.17 -4.87 -5.30
C VAL A 227 -14.23 -5.82 -4.12
N ILE A 228 -13.47 -5.50 -3.08
CA ILE A 228 -13.49 -6.14 -1.77
C ILE A 228 -13.83 -5.07 -0.74
N TRP A 229 -14.97 -5.23 -0.06
CA TRP A 229 -15.33 -4.39 1.08
C TRP A 229 -14.83 -5.04 2.37
N LEU A 230 -13.90 -4.34 3.03
CA LEU A 230 -13.28 -4.76 4.28
C LEU A 230 -13.81 -3.94 5.45
N GLU A 231 -14.27 -4.61 6.51
CA GLU A 231 -14.72 -3.96 7.74
C GLU A 231 -14.20 -4.73 8.96
N LYS A 232 -13.50 -4.03 9.88
CA LYS A 232 -12.91 -4.61 11.10
C LYS A 232 -12.11 -5.90 10.86
N GLY A 233 -11.36 -5.92 9.76
CA GLY A 233 -10.49 -7.04 9.36
C GLY A 233 -11.22 -8.21 8.70
N LYS A 234 -12.49 -8.09 8.34
CA LYS A 234 -13.26 -9.13 7.65
C LYS A 234 -13.79 -8.64 6.31
N ILE A 235 -13.91 -9.53 5.35
CA ILE A 235 -14.61 -9.25 4.10
C ILE A 235 -16.11 -9.26 4.39
N MET A 236 -16.77 -8.14 4.11
CA MET A 236 -18.22 -8.00 4.18
C MET A 236 -18.87 -8.42 2.88
N MET A 237 -18.33 -7.97 1.76
CA MET A 237 -18.73 -8.32 0.40
C MET A 237 -17.53 -8.31 -0.54
N GLN A 238 -17.59 -9.10 -1.59
CA GLN A 238 -16.64 -9.07 -2.70
C GLN A 238 -17.31 -9.53 -3.99
N GLY A 239 -16.90 -9.01 -5.13
CA GLY A 239 -17.46 -9.40 -6.40
C GLY A 239 -17.08 -8.49 -7.56
N THR A 240 -17.68 -8.77 -8.73
CA THR A 240 -17.47 -8.03 -9.98
C THR A 240 -18.53 -6.96 -10.24
N ASP A 241 -19.65 -6.98 -9.50
CA ASP A 241 -20.63 -5.89 -9.53
C ASP A 241 -20.17 -4.76 -8.59
N VAL A 242 -19.19 -4.01 -9.07
CA VAL A 242 -18.56 -2.94 -8.30
C VAL A 242 -19.57 -1.87 -7.85
N PRO A 243 -20.48 -1.35 -8.73
CA PRO A 243 -21.47 -0.36 -8.31
C PRO A 243 -22.39 -0.86 -7.20
N ALA A 244 -22.89 -2.10 -7.29
CA ALA A 244 -23.79 -2.65 -6.29
C ALA A 244 -23.13 -2.77 -4.90
N ILE A 245 -21.86 -3.22 -4.85
CA ILE A 245 -21.12 -3.35 -3.59
C ILE A 245 -20.78 -1.98 -3.01
N VAL A 246 -20.44 -1.00 -3.85
CA VAL A 246 -20.21 0.39 -3.43
C VAL A 246 -21.49 1.00 -2.84
N ASP A 247 -22.66 0.77 -3.46
CA ASP A 247 -23.94 1.24 -2.94
C ASP A 247 -24.28 0.63 -1.57
N GLU A 248 -24.04 -0.67 -1.39
CA GLU A 248 -24.24 -1.32 -0.08
C GLU A 248 -23.28 -0.79 0.98
N TYR A 249 -22.02 -0.54 0.60
CA TYR A 249 -21.04 0.10 1.48
C TYR A 249 -21.51 1.50 1.92
N LEU A 250 -21.99 2.33 0.99
CA LEU A 250 -22.49 3.67 1.28
C LEU A 250 -23.70 3.61 2.22
N LYS A 251 -24.69 2.74 1.96
CA LYS A 251 -25.83 2.53 2.85
C LYS A 251 -25.40 2.13 4.27
N ALA A 252 -24.46 1.20 4.39
CA ALA A 252 -23.99 0.71 5.68
C ALA A 252 -23.16 1.75 6.46
N THR A 253 -22.52 2.70 5.76
CA THR A 253 -21.67 3.73 6.38
C THR A 253 -22.36 5.07 6.58
N GLY A 254 -23.64 5.20 6.18
CA GLY A 254 -24.44 6.43 6.28
C GLY A 254 -24.14 7.44 5.16
N GLY A 255 -23.49 7.01 4.08
CA GLY A 255 -23.30 7.78 2.85
C GLY A 255 -24.58 7.81 2.01
N ASP A 256 -24.73 8.83 1.17
CA ASP A 256 -25.82 8.90 0.19
C ASP A 256 -25.30 8.37 -1.16
N PRO A 257 -25.84 7.25 -1.68
CA PRO A 257 -25.46 6.70 -2.99
C PRO A 257 -25.64 7.70 -4.15
N ARG A 258 -26.46 8.75 -3.95
CA ARG A 258 -26.71 9.80 -4.94
C ARG A 258 -25.68 10.95 -4.90
N LYS A 259 -24.96 11.09 -3.81
CA LYS A 259 -23.86 12.05 -3.65
C LYS A 259 -22.51 11.38 -3.91
N ARG A 260 -22.37 10.74 -5.08
CA ARG A 260 -21.07 10.28 -5.58
C ARG A 260 -20.27 11.54 -5.87
N ASP A 261 -19.09 11.67 -5.28
CA ASP A 261 -18.17 12.77 -5.58
C ASP A 261 -17.95 12.80 -7.10
N ASN A 262 -18.39 13.87 -7.73
CA ASN A 262 -18.09 14.09 -9.14
C ASN A 262 -16.56 14.07 -9.31
N PRO A 263 -16.03 13.39 -10.35
CA PRO A 263 -14.62 13.51 -10.68
C PRO A 263 -14.31 15.02 -10.82
N PRO A 264 -13.11 15.48 -10.41
CA PRO A 264 -12.76 16.88 -10.54
C PRO A 264 -12.96 17.28 -12.02
N GLN A 265 -13.95 18.16 -12.27
CA GLN A 265 -14.15 18.74 -13.58
C GLN A 265 -12.87 19.48 -13.91
N GLN A 266 -12.22 19.08 -15.00
CA GLN A 266 -11.19 19.88 -15.62
C GLN A 266 -11.84 21.24 -15.94
N GLU A 267 -11.46 22.28 -15.22
CA GLU A 267 -11.83 23.64 -15.59
C GLU A 267 -11.33 23.88 -17.02
N PRO A 268 -12.18 24.32 -17.95
CA PRO A 268 -11.73 24.69 -19.28
C PRO A 268 -10.71 25.82 -19.09
N THR A 269 -9.51 25.62 -19.60
CA THR A 269 -8.52 26.67 -19.77
C THR A 269 -9.16 27.78 -20.58
N ALA A 270 -9.45 28.91 -19.92
CA ALA A 270 -9.81 30.13 -20.60
C ALA A 270 -8.61 30.62 -21.41
N ASP A 271 -8.83 30.81 -22.71
CA ASP A 271 -7.91 31.45 -23.65
C ASP A 271 -7.43 32.83 -23.19
#